data_7252304bd26eb1a4d3270296d1de69e8
#
_entry.id   7252304bd26eb1a4d3270296d1de69e8
#
_cell.length_a   1.000
_cell.length_b   1.000
_cell.length_c   1.000
_cell.angle_alpha   90.00
_cell.angle_beta   90.00
_cell.angle_gamma   90.00
#
_symmetry.space_group_name_H-M   'P 1'
#
loop_
_entity.id
_entity.type
_entity.pdbx_description
1 polymer ?
#
loop_
_entity_poly.entity_id
_entity_poly.type
_entity_poly.pdbx_seq_one_letter_code
_entity_poly.pdbx_strand_id
1 'polypeptide(L)'
;LQEQGERLEEKLEKATEKEHELLSVEKDLSKKERKLAELEETLNERIDEQEHRLQEVSGLTAEEARQRLFAEIESRTRHEAAKMMRLIEAEARETADRKAKEIIACSIQRYAGDYVGEHTVTAVTLPREDMKGRIIGREGRNIRALEAATGVDLIIDDTPETVILSAYSPLRRQVAKMALERLIQDGRIHPARIEDVVHKCEQELEVQIREVGEQATFDAGVHGIHPELVRFLGQLRYRTSFTQNVLQHSLEVSALCG
;
A
#
# COMPACT_ATOMS: atom_id res chain seq x y z
N LEU A 1 -21.27 -46.14 -97.03
CA LEU A 1 -21.76 -44.77 -97.36
C LEU A 1 -23.19 -44.58 -96.84
N GLN A 2 -24.12 -45.55 -96.95
CA GLN A 2 -25.48 -45.43 -96.41
C GLN A 2 -25.56 -45.36 -94.92
N GLU A 3 -24.77 -46.13 -94.14
CA GLU A 3 -24.74 -46.18 -92.69
C GLU A 3 -24.17 -44.88 -92.06
N GLN A 4 -23.30 -44.16 -92.76
CA GLN A 4 -22.77 -42.85 -92.35
C GLN A 4 -23.78 -41.71 -92.59
N GLY A 5 -24.64 -41.86 -93.65
CA GLY A 5 -25.72 -40.91 -93.91
C GLY A 5 -26.80 -40.94 -92.86
N GLU A 6 -27.27 -42.15 -92.46
CA GLU A 6 -28.28 -42.34 -91.41
C GLU A 6 -27.79 -41.81 -89.99
N ARG A 7 -26.50 -41.99 -89.64
CA ARG A 7 -25.91 -41.44 -88.43
C ARG A 7 -25.81 -39.92 -88.44
N LEU A 8 -25.62 -39.33 -89.60
CA LEU A 8 -25.57 -37.89 -89.77
C LEU A 8 -26.95 -37.25 -89.60
N GLU A 9 -27.99 -37.89 -90.25
CA GLU A 9 -29.38 -37.47 -90.10
C GLU A 9 -29.86 -37.55 -88.62
N GLU A 10 -29.57 -38.66 -87.92
CA GLU A 10 -29.91 -38.82 -86.51
C GLU A 10 -29.22 -37.76 -85.62
N LYS A 11 -27.98 -37.40 -85.95
CA LYS A 11 -27.27 -36.32 -85.23
C LYS A 11 -27.86 -34.94 -85.53
N LEU A 12 -28.31 -34.71 -86.71
CA LEU A 12 -28.92 -33.46 -87.16
C LEU A 12 -30.27 -33.25 -86.46
N GLU A 13 -31.08 -34.32 -86.39
CA GLU A 13 -32.37 -34.34 -85.73
C GLU A 13 -32.22 -34.07 -84.20
N LYS A 14 -31.27 -34.72 -83.55
CA LYS A 14 -30.94 -34.45 -82.15
C LYS A 14 -30.36 -33.04 -81.89
N ALA A 15 -29.67 -32.46 -82.84
CA ALA A 15 -29.15 -31.10 -82.74
C ALA A 15 -30.29 -30.08 -82.88
N THR A 16 -31.22 -30.29 -83.79
CA THR A 16 -32.41 -29.42 -83.97
C THR A 16 -33.40 -29.53 -82.83
N GLU A 17 -33.56 -30.69 -82.18
CA GLU A 17 -34.34 -30.84 -80.93
C GLU A 17 -33.71 -30.07 -79.78
N LYS A 18 -32.40 -30.21 -79.62
CA LYS A 18 -31.68 -29.45 -78.57
C LYS A 18 -31.70 -27.93 -78.77
N GLU A 19 -31.65 -27.48 -80.02
CA GLU A 19 -31.73 -26.07 -80.35
C GLU A 19 -33.15 -25.54 -80.04
N HIS A 20 -34.21 -26.31 -80.29
CA HIS A 20 -35.56 -25.97 -79.89
C HIS A 20 -35.75 -25.93 -78.35
N GLU A 21 -35.16 -26.89 -77.62
CA GLU A 21 -35.17 -26.91 -76.17
C GLU A 21 -34.43 -25.71 -75.61
N LEU A 22 -33.24 -25.38 -76.13
CA LEU A 22 -32.45 -24.21 -75.71
C LEU A 22 -33.21 -22.90 -75.91
N LEU A 23 -33.85 -22.72 -77.08
CA LEU A 23 -34.68 -21.53 -77.34
C LEU A 23 -35.88 -21.42 -76.41
N SER A 24 -36.48 -22.55 -76.00
CA SER A 24 -37.58 -22.55 -75.03
C SER A 24 -37.08 -22.16 -73.61
N VAL A 25 -35.90 -22.69 -73.19
CA VAL A 25 -35.28 -22.37 -71.92
C VAL A 25 -34.82 -20.91 -71.86
N GLU A 26 -34.26 -20.39 -72.95
CA GLU A 26 -33.86 -18.99 -73.07
C GLU A 26 -35.05 -18.03 -72.94
N LYS A 27 -36.21 -18.39 -73.61
CA LYS A 27 -37.44 -17.61 -73.43
C LYS A 27 -38.01 -17.66 -72.01
N ASP A 28 -37.90 -18.79 -71.31
CA ASP A 28 -38.36 -18.93 -69.95
C ASP A 28 -37.39 -18.23 -68.94
N LEU A 29 -36.08 -18.25 -69.23
CA LEU A 29 -35.09 -17.49 -68.49
C LEU A 29 -35.35 -16.00 -68.60
N SER A 30 -35.52 -15.49 -69.81
CA SER A 30 -35.84 -14.07 -70.06
C SER A 30 -37.15 -13.64 -69.43
N LYS A 31 -38.17 -14.51 -69.35
CA LYS A 31 -39.42 -14.24 -68.63
C LYS A 31 -39.19 -14.17 -67.09
N LYS A 32 -38.33 -15.07 -66.56
CA LYS A 32 -38.00 -15.09 -65.15
C LYS A 32 -37.17 -13.89 -64.77
N GLU A 33 -36.20 -13.48 -65.56
CA GLU A 33 -35.38 -12.26 -65.34
C GLU A 33 -36.26 -11.00 -65.32
N ARG A 34 -37.22 -10.89 -66.27
CA ARG A 34 -38.18 -9.77 -66.22
C ARG A 34 -39.05 -9.81 -65.01
N LYS A 35 -39.54 -10.95 -64.56
CA LYS A 35 -40.31 -11.07 -63.33
C LYS A 35 -39.48 -10.73 -62.08
N LEU A 36 -38.21 -11.12 -62.05
CA LEU A 36 -37.31 -10.77 -60.98
C LEU A 36 -37.06 -9.25 -60.88
N ALA A 37 -36.78 -8.63 -62.04
CA ALA A 37 -36.62 -7.17 -62.09
C ALA A 37 -37.88 -6.42 -61.65
N GLU A 38 -39.07 -6.84 -62.06
CA GLU A 38 -40.37 -6.25 -61.62
C GLU A 38 -40.59 -6.48 -60.11
N LEU A 39 -40.15 -7.63 -59.55
CA LEU A 39 -40.31 -7.94 -58.15
C LEU A 39 -39.29 -7.14 -57.29
N GLU A 40 -38.09 -6.95 -57.77
CA GLU A 40 -37.07 -6.11 -57.14
C GLU A 40 -37.51 -4.64 -57.09
N GLU A 41 -38.07 -4.11 -58.18
CA GLU A 41 -38.59 -2.78 -58.25
C GLU A 41 -39.75 -2.59 -57.26
N THR A 42 -40.73 -3.49 -57.24
CA THR A 42 -41.87 -3.43 -56.30
C THR A 42 -41.44 -3.60 -54.84
N LEU A 43 -40.40 -4.37 -54.59
CA LEU A 43 -39.82 -4.53 -53.21
C LEU A 43 -39.17 -3.22 -52.74
N ASN A 44 -38.37 -2.61 -53.61
CA ASN A 44 -37.71 -1.34 -53.29
C ASN A 44 -38.76 -0.24 -53.05
N GLU A 45 -39.80 -0.11 -53.90
CA GLU A 45 -40.90 0.85 -53.65
C GLU A 45 -41.58 0.60 -52.30
N ARG A 46 -41.80 -0.65 -51.92
CA ARG A 46 -42.41 -0.96 -50.60
C ARG A 46 -41.46 -0.66 -49.43
N ILE A 47 -40.19 -0.83 -49.60
CA ILE A 47 -39.19 -0.45 -48.57
C ILE A 47 -39.24 1.06 -48.38
N ASP A 48 -39.16 1.82 -49.45
CA ASP A 48 -39.20 3.29 -49.42
C ASP A 48 -40.51 3.80 -48.79
N GLU A 49 -41.65 3.17 -49.14
CA GLU A 49 -42.95 3.53 -48.54
C GLU A 49 -42.99 3.20 -47.02
N GLN A 50 -42.42 2.08 -46.60
CA GLN A 50 -42.35 1.74 -45.18
C GLN A 50 -41.39 2.64 -44.41
N GLU A 51 -40.24 2.99 -45.00
CA GLU A 51 -39.31 3.96 -44.40
C GLU A 51 -39.97 5.34 -44.23
N HIS A 52 -40.68 5.81 -45.24
CA HIS A 52 -41.43 7.06 -45.19
C HIS A 52 -42.53 7.05 -44.11
N ARG A 53 -43.28 5.96 -43.97
CA ARG A 53 -44.26 5.79 -42.91
C ARG A 53 -43.65 5.76 -41.52
N LEU A 54 -42.48 5.08 -41.37
CA LEU A 54 -41.74 5.07 -40.10
C LEU A 54 -41.24 6.47 -39.72
N GLN A 55 -40.78 7.25 -40.70
CA GLN A 55 -40.40 8.67 -40.48
C GLN A 55 -41.57 9.53 -40.04
N GLU A 56 -42.76 9.40 -40.69
CA GLU A 56 -43.96 10.12 -40.29
C GLU A 56 -44.45 9.78 -38.87
N VAL A 57 -44.44 8.49 -38.51
CA VAL A 57 -44.89 8.03 -37.20
C VAL A 57 -43.88 8.39 -36.08
N SER A 58 -42.60 8.33 -36.37
CA SER A 58 -41.55 8.67 -35.37
C SER A 58 -41.27 10.15 -35.27
N GLY A 59 -41.67 10.96 -36.24
CA GLY A 59 -41.32 12.38 -36.32
C GLY A 59 -39.82 12.64 -36.48
N LEU A 60 -39.08 11.65 -36.86
CA LEU A 60 -37.63 11.68 -37.03
C LEU A 60 -37.22 11.14 -38.39
N THR A 61 -36.27 11.78 -39.01
CA THR A 61 -35.60 11.20 -40.17
C THR A 61 -34.75 10.00 -39.79
N ALA A 62 -34.47 9.10 -40.73
CA ALA A 62 -33.60 7.93 -40.48
C ALA A 62 -32.24 8.35 -39.91
N GLU A 63 -31.70 9.47 -40.36
CA GLU A 63 -30.40 9.99 -39.86
C GLU A 63 -30.51 10.53 -38.44
N GLU A 64 -31.58 11.25 -38.09
CA GLU A 64 -31.81 11.70 -36.73
C GLU A 64 -32.05 10.56 -35.74
N ALA A 65 -32.77 9.52 -36.16
CA ALA A 65 -32.95 8.30 -35.36
C ALA A 65 -31.64 7.60 -35.10
N ARG A 66 -30.77 7.50 -36.14
CA ARG A 66 -29.43 6.93 -36.02
C ARG A 66 -28.56 7.74 -35.07
N GLN A 67 -28.53 9.07 -35.17
CA GLN A 67 -27.76 9.95 -34.28
C GLN A 67 -28.24 9.84 -32.84
N ARG A 68 -29.54 9.79 -32.59
CA ARG A 68 -30.12 9.57 -31.25
C ARG A 68 -29.70 8.23 -30.67
N LEU A 69 -29.79 7.17 -31.46
CA LEU A 69 -29.38 5.82 -31.04
C LEU A 69 -27.90 5.78 -30.68
N PHE A 70 -27.04 6.39 -31.51
CA PHE A 70 -25.60 6.49 -31.19
C PHE A 70 -25.32 7.27 -29.92
N ALA A 71 -25.99 8.41 -29.72
CA ALA A 71 -25.83 9.22 -28.51
C ALA A 71 -26.29 8.47 -27.25
N GLU A 72 -27.41 7.73 -27.35
CA GLU A 72 -27.90 6.91 -26.25
C GLU A 72 -26.97 5.75 -25.92
N ILE A 73 -26.48 5.03 -26.92
CA ILE A 73 -25.50 3.95 -26.74
C ILE A 73 -24.20 4.51 -26.13
N GLU A 74 -23.69 5.62 -26.65
CA GLU A 74 -22.49 6.26 -26.12
C GLU A 74 -22.66 6.66 -24.65
N SER A 75 -23.76 7.30 -24.32
CA SER A 75 -24.08 7.70 -22.94
C SER A 75 -24.15 6.50 -21.99
N ARG A 76 -24.84 5.45 -22.42
CA ARG A 76 -25.00 4.20 -21.67
C ARG A 76 -23.67 3.51 -21.45
N THR A 77 -22.88 3.36 -22.53
CA THR A 77 -21.55 2.72 -22.47
C THR A 77 -20.61 3.52 -21.58
N ARG A 78 -20.61 4.85 -21.65
CA ARG A 78 -19.81 5.71 -20.74
C ARG A 78 -20.20 5.52 -19.27
N HIS A 79 -21.50 5.43 -19.00
CA HIS A 79 -21.99 5.21 -17.64
C HIS A 79 -21.58 3.83 -17.08
N GLU A 80 -21.73 2.79 -17.88
CA GLU A 80 -21.32 1.43 -17.52
C GLU A 80 -19.79 1.33 -17.34
N ALA A 81 -19.02 1.93 -18.24
CA ALA A 81 -17.56 2.01 -18.12
C ALA A 81 -17.11 2.74 -16.86
N ALA A 82 -17.73 3.88 -16.54
CA ALA A 82 -17.45 4.64 -15.32
C ALA A 82 -17.78 3.85 -14.05
N LYS A 83 -18.88 3.10 -14.06
CA LYS A 83 -19.26 2.21 -12.95
C LYS A 83 -18.24 1.08 -12.77
N MET A 84 -17.83 0.47 -13.87
CA MET A 84 -16.83 -0.61 -13.86
C MET A 84 -15.45 -0.12 -13.39
N MET A 85 -15.03 1.07 -13.84
CA MET A 85 -13.79 1.69 -13.39
C MET A 85 -13.78 1.94 -11.88
N ARG A 86 -14.88 2.46 -11.32
CA ARG A 86 -15.01 2.68 -9.86
C ARG A 86 -14.93 1.36 -9.08
N LEU A 87 -15.54 0.30 -9.61
CA LEU A 87 -15.51 -1.01 -8.97
C LEU A 87 -14.08 -1.57 -8.95
N ILE A 88 -13.39 -1.51 -10.09
CA ILE A 88 -11.99 -1.97 -10.22
C ILE A 88 -11.08 -1.14 -9.32
N GLU A 89 -11.26 0.18 -9.25
CA GLU A 89 -10.47 1.04 -8.38
C GLU A 89 -10.69 0.72 -6.90
N ALA A 90 -11.93 0.50 -6.49
CA ALA A 90 -12.26 0.12 -5.11
C ALA A 90 -11.63 -1.23 -4.72
N GLU A 91 -11.73 -2.24 -5.59
CA GLU A 91 -11.14 -3.56 -5.39
C GLU A 91 -9.60 -3.51 -5.37
N ALA A 92 -9.02 -2.69 -6.25
CA ALA A 92 -7.58 -2.48 -6.28
C ALA A 92 -7.08 -1.80 -4.98
N ARG A 93 -7.78 -0.78 -4.47
CA ARG A 93 -7.46 -0.13 -3.19
C ARG A 93 -7.56 -1.10 -2.02
N GLU A 94 -8.65 -1.85 -1.91
CA GLU A 94 -8.82 -2.83 -0.83
C GLU A 94 -7.73 -3.90 -0.86
N THR A 95 -7.38 -4.39 -2.06
CA THR A 95 -6.32 -5.36 -2.24
C THR A 95 -4.94 -4.77 -1.89
N ALA A 96 -4.68 -3.53 -2.28
CA ALA A 96 -3.44 -2.82 -1.96
C ALA A 96 -3.30 -2.60 -0.44
N ASP A 97 -4.36 -2.14 0.23
CA ASP A 97 -4.37 -1.94 1.69
C ASP A 97 -4.12 -3.23 2.45
N ARG A 98 -4.74 -4.33 2.02
CA ARG A 98 -4.54 -5.65 2.63
C ARG A 98 -3.09 -6.13 2.46
N LYS A 99 -2.53 -6.01 1.25
CA LYS A 99 -1.14 -6.37 0.97
C LYS A 99 -0.15 -5.47 1.71
N ALA A 100 -0.42 -4.17 1.80
CA ALA A 100 0.41 -3.24 2.56
C ALA A 100 0.47 -3.62 4.04
N LYS A 101 -0.67 -3.93 4.66
CA LYS A 101 -0.73 -4.40 6.06
C LYS A 101 0.06 -5.70 6.26
N GLU A 102 -0.06 -6.65 5.33
CA GLU A 102 0.68 -7.92 5.39
C GLU A 102 2.20 -7.69 5.27
N ILE A 103 2.64 -6.85 4.33
CA ILE A 103 4.05 -6.51 4.16
C ILE A 103 4.60 -5.81 5.40
N ILE A 104 3.85 -4.84 5.97
CA ILE A 104 4.24 -4.14 7.19
C ILE A 104 4.35 -5.11 8.36
N ALA A 105 3.36 -5.99 8.55
CA ALA A 105 3.37 -7.00 9.61
C ALA A 105 4.57 -7.96 9.48
N CYS A 106 4.83 -8.47 8.28
CA CYS A 106 6.01 -9.29 8.00
C CYS A 106 7.33 -8.54 8.25
N SER A 107 7.40 -7.29 7.86
CA SER A 107 8.58 -6.45 8.06
C SER A 107 8.83 -6.20 9.56
N ILE A 108 7.78 -5.85 10.31
CA ILE A 108 7.86 -5.69 11.77
C ILE A 108 8.33 -6.99 12.41
N GLN A 109 7.75 -8.13 12.05
CA GLN A 109 8.11 -9.42 12.61
C GLN A 109 9.59 -9.79 12.34
N ARG A 110 10.10 -9.45 11.16
CA ARG A 110 11.49 -9.73 10.76
C ARG A 110 12.49 -8.84 11.49
N TYR A 111 12.19 -7.56 11.64
CA TYR A 111 13.12 -6.57 12.20
C TYR A 111 12.88 -6.27 13.68
N ALA A 112 11.78 -6.73 14.27
CA ALA A 112 11.45 -6.43 15.67
C ALA A 112 12.51 -6.93 16.65
N GLY A 113 13.11 -8.11 16.40
CA GLY A 113 14.16 -8.67 17.24
C GLY A 113 15.40 -7.80 17.27
N ASP A 114 15.91 -7.43 16.12
CA ASP A 114 17.11 -6.60 15.97
C ASP A 114 16.86 -5.17 16.52
N TYR A 115 15.73 -4.60 16.16
CA TYR A 115 15.33 -3.27 16.61
C TYR A 115 15.17 -3.19 18.15
N VAL A 116 14.54 -4.18 18.76
CA VAL A 116 14.38 -4.27 20.21
C VAL A 116 15.75 -4.42 20.88
N GLY A 117 16.64 -5.27 20.34
CA GLY A 117 18.00 -5.45 20.84
C GLY A 117 18.78 -4.14 20.87
N GLU A 118 18.77 -3.37 19.79
CA GLU A 118 19.49 -2.09 19.71
C GLU A 118 18.92 -0.99 20.62
N HIS A 119 17.60 -0.98 20.83
CA HIS A 119 16.93 0.12 21.55
C HIS A 119 16.58 -0.18 23.02
N THR A 120 16.70 -1.44 23.47
CA THR A 120 16.41 -1.82 24.85
C THR A 120 17.65 -1.99 25.72
N VAL A 121 18.83 -1.97 25.13
CA VAL A 121 20.10 -2.15 25.84
C VAL A 121 20.92 -0.86 25.87
N THR A 122 21.73 -0.70 26.92
CA THR A 122 22.71 0.37 27.04
C THR A 122 24.00 -0.22 27.64
N ALA A 123 25.09 -0.11 26.90
CA ALA A 123 26.39 -0.53 27.39
C ALA A 123 27.04 0.51 28.30
N VAL A 124 27.60 0.07 29.42
CA VAL A 124 28.40 0.89 30.34
C VAL A 124 29.81 0.33 30.38
N THR A 125 30.79 1.15 30.03
CA THR A 125 32.19 0.76 30.04
C THR A 125 32.78 0.85 31.45
N LEU A 126 33.44 -0.18 31.87
CA LEU A 126 34.13 -0.25 33.18
C LEU A 126 35.58 0.18 33.01
N PRO A 127 36.16 0.90 33.98
CA PRO A 127 37.57 1.29 33.95
C PRO A 127 38.53 0.10 34.10
N ARG A 128 38.07 -1.00 34.67
CA ARG A 128 38.83 -2.24 34.90
C ARG A 128 37.89 -3.44 35.04
N GLU A 129 38.38 -4.60 34.62
CA GLU A 129 37.63 -5.86 34.65
C GLU A 129 37.25 -6.32 36.06
N ASP A 130 38.08 -6.02 37.08
CA ASP A 130 37.83 -6.40 38.47
C ASP A 130 36.54 -5.73 39.05
N MET A 131 36.08 -4.67 38.43
CA MET A 131 34.82 -4.01 38.80
C MET A 131 33.58 -4.89 38.57
N LYS A 132 33.62 -5.84 37.59
CA LYS A 132 32.52 -6.78 37.42
C LYS A 132 32.21 -7.58 38.66
N GLY A 133 33.25 -8.14 39.28
CA GLY A 133 33.10 -8.88 40.55
C GLY A 133 32.52 -8.02 41.68
N ARG A 134 32.86 -6.73 41.75
CA ARG A 134 32.32 -5.79 42.74
C ARG A 134 30.90 -5.41 42.51
N ILE A 135 30.50 -5.24 41.22
CA ILE A 135 29.12 -4.98 40.82
C ILE A 135 28.24 -6.20 41.15
N ILE A 136 28.70 -7.39 40.89
CA ILE A 136 27.99 -8.63 41.24
C ILE A 136 27.87 -8.73 42.77
N GLY A 137 28.98 -8.57 43.47
CA GLY A 137 29.07 -8.75 44.90
C GLY A 137 28.97 -10.19 45.36
N ARG A 138 29.15 -10.48 46.66
CA ARG A 138 29.03 -11.81 47.21
C ARG A 138 27.64 -12.36 46.97
N GLU A 139 27.58 -13.56 46.37
CA GLU A 139 26.32 -14.24 46.02
C GLU A 139 25.33 -13.38 45.18
N GLY A 140 25.86 -12.44 44.42
CA GLY A 140 25.01 -11.57 43.56
C GLY A 140 24.17 -10.53 44.29
N ARG A 141 24.50 -10.19 45.56
CA ARG A 141 23.66 -9.28 46.37
C ARG A 141 23.61 -7.86 45.83
N ASN A 142 24.72 -7.35 45.23
CA ASN A 142 24.78 -5.97 44.75
C ASN A 142 24.03 -5.83 43.42
N ILE A 143 24.20 -6.78 42.53
CA ILE A 143 23.47 -6.80 41.25
C ILE A 143 21.95 -6.89 41.49
N ARG A 144 21.51 -7.79 42.38
CA ARG A 144 20.07 -7.87 42.73
C ARG A 144 19.54 -6.60 43.41
N ALA A 145 20.34 -5.91 44.22
CA ALA A 145 19.93 -4.64 44.82
C ALA A 145 19.79 -3.54 43.74
N LEU A 146 20.69 -3.50 42.74
CA LEU A 146 20.64 -2.52 41.66
C LEU A 146 19.45 -2.82 40.72
N GLU A 147 19.22 -4.06 40.36
CA GLU A 147 18.06 -4.50 39.56
C GLU A 147 16.75 -4.19 40.28
N ALA A 148 16.65 -4.48 41.57
CA ALA A 148 15.45 -4.19 42.36
C ALA A 148 15.18 -2.70 42.48
N ALA A 149 16.22 -1.87 42.68
CA ALA A 149 16.10 -0.41 42.85
C ALA A 149 15.76 0.31 41.54
N THR A 150 16.30 -0.15 40.39
CA THR A 150 16.13 0.52 39.10
C THR A 150 15.03 -0.10 38.22
N GLY A 151 14.71 -1.38 38.43
CA GLY A 151 13.88 -2.18 37.56
C GLY A 151 14.50 -2.41 36.16
N VAL A 152 15.84 -2.51 36.11
CA VAL A 152 16.65 -2.71 34.91
C VAL A 152 17.46 -3.99 35.11
N ASP A 153 17.47 -4.89 34.13
CA ASP A 153 18.27 -6.10 34.16
C ASP A 153 19.74 -5.79 33.82
N LEU A 154 20.67 -6.31 34.60
CA LEU A 154 22.11 -6.17 34.37
C LEU A 154 22.66 -7.48 33.78
N ILE A 155 23.15 -7.40 32.56
CA ILE A 155 23.77 -8.51 31.87
C ILE A 155 25.29 -8.31 31.93
N ILE A 156 25.97 -9.25 32.62
CA ILE A 156 27.43 -9.27 32.78
C ILE A 156 27.90 -10.53 32.08
N ASP A 157 28.44 -10.37 30.88
CA ASP A 157 28.98 -11.45 30.05
C ASP A 157 30.51 -11.41 29.96
N ASP A 158 31.08 -12.23 29.10
CA ASP A 158 32.52 -12.33 28.88
C ASP A 158 33.10 -11.13 28.09
N THR A 159 32.27 -10.16 27.66
CA THR A 159 32.75 -8.97 26.96
C THR A 159 33.65 -8.15 27.88
N PRO A 160 34.90 -7.86 27.50
CA PRO A 160 35.84 -7.17 28.39
C PRO A 160 35.34 -5.79 28.80
N GLU A 161 35.51 -5.43 30.08
CA GLU A 161 35.25 -4.10 30.59
C GLU A 161 33.88 -3.48 30.25
N THR A 162 32.84 -4.33 30.07
CA THR A 162 31.52 -3.86 29.71
C THR A 162 30.43 -4.54 30.54
N VAL A 163 29.42 -3.76 30.92
CA VAL A 163 28.15 -4.23 31.50
C VAL A 163 27.01 -3.70 30.67
N ILE A 164 26.06 -4.57 30.36
CA ILE A 164 24.89 -4.24 29.55
C ILE A 164 23.68 -4.06 30.45
N LEU A 165 23.01 -2.93 30.32
CA LEU A 165 21.78 -2.58 31.02
C LEU A 165 20.61 -2.82 30.04
N SER A 166 19.67 -3.66 30.41
CA SER A 166 18.50 -4.02 29.60
C SER A 166 17.19 -3.64 30.29
N ALA A 167 16.40 -2.81 29.67
CA ALA A 167 15.03 -2.50 30.09
C ALA A 167 14.23 -1.84 28.97
N TYR A 168 12.94 -2.03 29.00
CA TYR A 168 12.02 -1.39 28.04
C TYR A 168 11.97 0.14 28.22
N SER A 169 12.03 0.64 29.45
CA SER A 169 11.97 2.08 29.73
C SER A 169 13.32 2.77 29.54
N PRO A 170 13.46 3.70 28.57
CA PRO A 170 14.70 4.46 28.40
C PRO A 170 15.10 5.29 29.63
N LEU A 171 14.10 5.82 30.33
CA LEU A 171 14.35 6.62 31.55
C LEU A 171 14.95 5.77 32.67
N ARG A 172 14.42 4.55 32.91
CA ARG A 172 14.99 3.63 33.89
C ARG A 172 16.42 3.22 33.53
N ARG A 173 16.69 2.93 32.23
CA ARG A 173 18.06 2.65 31.78
C ARG A 173 19.01 3.82 32.02
N GLN A 174 18.54 5.06 31.81
CA GLN A 174 19.34 6.25 32.06
C GLN A 174 19.64 6.40 33.55
N VAL A 175 18.67 6.21 34.45
CA VAL A 175 18.90 6.17 35.90
C VAL A 175 19.91 5.09 36.26
N ALA A 176 19.73 3.88 35.78
CA ALA A 176 20.65 2.76 36.05
C ALA A 176 22.06 3.05 35.56
N LYS A 177 22.21 3.65 34.36
CA LYS A 177 23.50 4.09 33.83
C LYS A 177 24.18 5.11 34.72
N MET A 178 23.47 6.19 35.07
CA MET A 178 24.01 7.24 35.94
C MET A 178 24.39 6.69 37.34
N ALA A 179 23.54 5.82 37.89
CA ALA A 179 23.81 5.19 39.18
C ALA A 179 25.03 4.27 39.12
N LEU A 180 25.14 3.42 38.06
CA LEU A 180 26.27 2.52 37.92
C LEU A 180 27.59 3.29 37.71
N GLU A 181 27.62 4.30 36.85
CA GLU A 181 28.79 5.15 36.60
C GLU A 181 29.25 5.85 37.93
N ARG A 182 28.31 6.36 38.74
CA ARG A 182 28.61 7.00 40.03
C ARG A 182 29.12 6.00 41.04
N LEU A 183 28.55 4.80 41.13
CA LEU A 183 29.01 3.73 42.01
C LEU A 183 30.42 3.24 41.64
N ILE A 184 30.73 3.20 40.33
CA ILE A 184 32.06 2.86 39.84
C ILE A 184 33.09 3.93 40.25
N GLN A 185 32.76 5.20 40.07
CA GLN A 185 33.64 6.32 40.48
C GLN A 185 33.87 6.38 41.98
N ASP A 186 32.80 6.19 42.78
CA ASP A 186 32.89 6.18 44.26
C ASP A 186 33.59 4.93 44.79
N GLY A 187 33.59 3.84 44.03
CA GLY A 187 34.19 2.58 44.41
C GLY A 187 33.52 1.86 45.58
N ARG A 188 32.40 2.36 46.11
CA ARG A 188 31.65 1.78 47.22
C ARG A 188 30.36 1.17 46.73
N ILE A 189 30.38 -0.13 46.42
CA ILE A 189 29.24 -0.84 45.90
C ILE A 189 28.70 -1.79 46.97
N HIS A 190 27.63 -1.38 47.65
CA HIS A 190 26.87 -2.19 48.60
C HIS A 190 25.37 -1.78 48.60
N PRO A 191 24.44 -2.67 48.97
CA PRO A 191 22.99 -2.46 48.77
C PRO A 191 22.47 -1.10 49.28
N ALA A 192 22.72 -0.70 50.51
CA ALA A 192 22.25 0.58 51.02
C ALA A 192 22.78 1.80 50.24
N ARG A 193 24.04 1.72 49.76
CA ARG A 193 24.61 2.81 48.94
C ARG A 193 24.01 2.81 47.52
N ILE A 194 23.66 1.65 46.99
CA ILE A 194 22.99 1.51 45.68
C ILE A 194 21.64 2.23 45.72
N GLU A 195 20.81 1.95 46.73
CA GLU A 195 19.49 2.56 46.88
C GLU A 195 19.60 4.10 47.00
N ASP A 196 20.53 4.59 47.83
CA ASP A 196 20.80 6.03 48.01
C ASP A 196 21.20 6.71 46.68
N VAL A 197 22.10 6.07 45.93
CA VAL A 197 22.60 6.62 44.66
C VAL A 197 21.52 6.58 43.58
N VAL A 198 20.76 5.51 43.48
CA VAL A 198 19.63 5.40 42.52
C VAL A 198 18.62 6.50 42.78
N HIS A 199 18.18 6.67 44.04
CA HIS A 199 17.22 7.73 44.38
C HIS A 199 17.72 9.15 44.03
N LYS A 200 19.01 9.43 44.26
CA LYS A 200 19.62 10.71 43.85
C LYS A 200 19.64 10.89 42.35
N CYS A 201 19.98 9.82 41.61
CA CYS A 201 19.98 9.87 40.15
C CYS A 201 18.58 10.06 39.57
N GLU A 202 17.54 9.48 40.18
CA GLU A 202 16.14 9.72 39.79
C GLU A 202 15.77 11.20 39.96
N GLN A 203 16.11 11.80 41.08
CA GLN A 203 15.86 13.24 41.35
C GLN A 203 16.59 14.12 40.33
N GLU A 204 17.87 13.85 40.10
CA GLU A 204 18.68 14.59 39.13
C GLU A 204 18.16 14.47 37.72
N LEU A 205 17.75 13.27 37.32
CA LEU A 205 17.16 13.04 35.99
C LEU A 205 15.84 13.82 35.83
N GLU A 206 15.01 13.89 36.85
CA GLU A 206 13.76 14.65 36.82
C GLU A 206 14.02 16.16 36.66
N VAL A 207 15.07 16.70 37.30
CA VAL A 207 15.52 18.10 37.11
C VAL A 207 15.99 18.31 35.66
N GLN A 208 16.85 17.43 35.17
CA GLN A 208 17.35 17.50 33.80
C GLN A 208 16.22 17.43 32.75
N ILE A 209 15.22 16.58 32.97
CA ILE A 209 14.04 16.48 32.11
C ILE A 209 13.30 17.81 32.04
N ARG A 210 13.13 18.47 33.18
CA ARG A 210 12.45 19.76 33.22
C ARG A 210 13.25 20.85 32.50
N GLU A 211 14.55 20.94 32.78
CA GLU A 211 15.45 21.91 32.14
C GLU A 211 15.46 21.74 30.61
N VAL A 212 15.53 20.48 30.12
CA VAL A 212 15.48 20.17 28.70
C VAL A 212 14.14 20.57 28.09
N GLY A 213 13.04 20.33 28.79
CA GLY A 213 11.72 20.73 28.36
C GLY A 213 11.55 22.24 28.25
N GLU A 214 12.03 22.99 29.27
CA GLU A 214 12.03 24.45 29.29
C GLU A 214 12.88 25.03 28.15
N GLN A 215 14.07 24.47 27.93
CA GLN A 215 14.92 24.85 26.78
C GLN A 215 14.24 24.61 25.45
N ALA A 216 13.60 23.45 25.26
CA ALA A 216 12.90 23.10 24.03
C ALA A 216 11.72 24.07 23.76
N THR A 217 10.98 24.47 24.78
CA THR A 217 9.90 25.46 24.61
C THR A 217 10.43 26.84 24.26
N PHE A 218 11.56 27.22 24.84
CA PHE A 218 12.23 28.47 24.53
C PHE A 218 12.74 28.49 23.07
N ASP A 219 13.41 27.42 22.64
CA ASP A 219 13.92 27.28 21.27
C ASP A 219 12.82 27.28 20.21
N ALA A 220 11.66 26.72 20.55
CA ALA A 220 10.48 26.72 19.67
C ALA A 220 9.67 28.03 19.74
N GLY A 221 10.03 29.00 20.60
CA GLY A 221 9.32 30.28 20.77
C GLY A 221 7.92 30.14 21.39
N VAL A 222 7.62 29.03 22.06
CA VAL A 222 6.31 28.76 22.65
C VAL A 222 6.31 29.07 24.13
N HIS A 223 5.37 29.91 24.60
CA HIS A 223 5.29 30.37 25.97
C HIS A 223 3.96 29.99 26.63
N GLY A 224 3.96 29.90 27.96
CA GLY A 224 2.74 29.65 28.74
C GLY A 224 2.27 28.20 28.73
N ILE A 225 3.14 27.24 28.42
CA ILE A 225 2.83 25.81 28.45
C ILE A 225 2.70 25.30 29.88
N HIS A 226 1.74 24.40 30.11
CA HIS A 226 1.56 23.76 31.41
C HIS A 226 2.83 22.97 31.83
N PRO A 227 3.28 23.04 33.11
CA PRO A 227 4.53 22.38 33.55
C PRO A 227 4.60 20.87 33.24
N GLU A 228 3.48 20.16 33.27
CA GLU A 228 3.48 18.74 32.89
C GLU A 228 3.80 18.51 31.42
N LEU A 229 3.34 19.40 30.53
CA LEU A 229 3.69 19.31 29.12
C LEU A 229 5.16 19.60 28.87
N VAL A 230 5.73 20.55 29.59
CA VAL A 230 7.18 20.84 29.58
C VAL A 230 7.97 19.58 29.97
N ARG A 231 7.51 18.90 31.03
CA ARG A 231 8.10 17.64 31.50
C ARG A 231 8.01 16.55 30.43
N PHE A 232 6.85 16.38 29.79
CA PHE A 232 6.71 15.40 28.67
C PHE A 232 7.63 15.74 27.50
N LEU A 233 7.77 17.00 27.13
CA LEU A 233 8.73 17.43 26.12
C LEU A 233 10.17 17.03 26.47
N GLY A 234 10.58 17.30 27.72
CA GLY A 234 11.91 16.91 28.18
C GLY A 234 12.16 15.41 28.17
N GLN A 235 11.14 14.57 28.43
CA GLN A 235 11.25 13.12 28.33
C GLN A 235 11.53 12.62 26.91
N LEU A 236 11.13 13.39 25.89
CA LEU A 236 11.37 13.02 24.47
C LEU A 236 12.86 12.95 24.13
N ARG A 237 13.74 13.64 24.91
CA ARG A 237 15.20 13.52 24.76
C ARG A 237 15.70 12.08 24.89
N TYR A 238 15.07 11.30 25.75
CA TYR A 238 15.46 9.91 26.04
C TYR A 238 14.72 8.90 25.19
N ARG A 239 13.86 9.37 24.30
CA ARG A 239 13.09 8.52 23.39
C ARG A 239 13.67 8.58 21.99
N THR A 240 13.84 7.40 21.42
CA THR A 240 14.27 7.23 20.03
C THR A 240 13.13 6.60 19.23
N SER A 241 12.91 7.07 18.01
CA SER A 241 11.95 6.49 17.06
C SER A 241 12.55 6.59 15.67
N PHE A 242 12.51 5.50 14.93
CA PHE A 242 13.12 5.41 13.58
C PHE A 242 14.58 5.91 13.57
N THR A 243 15.38 5.48 14.56
CA THR A 243 16.79 5.86 14.75
C THR A 243 17.03 7.34 15.05
N GLN A 244 15.98 8.16 15.16
CA GLN A 244 16.07 9.59 15.46
C GLN A 244 15.68 9.90 16.90
N ASN A 245 16.35 10.88 17.49
CA ASN A 245 15.91 11.45 18.78
C ASN A 245 14.59 12.21 18.59
N VAL A 246 13.57 11.83 19.34
CA VAL A 246 12.20 12.38 19.14
C VAL A 246 12.13 13.87 19.47
N LEU A 247 12.85 14.36 20.49
CA LEU A 247 12.88 15.78 20.82
C LEU A 247 13.51 16.59 19.68
N GLN A 248 14.68 16.17 19.22
CA GLN A 248 15.39 16.84 18.13
C GLN A 248 14.54 16.89 16.86
N HIS A 249 13.95 15.77 16.50
CA HIS A 249 13.06 15.69 15.34
C HIS A 249 11.84 16.64 15.50
N SER A 250 11.25 16.70 16.69
CA SER A 250 10.10 17.60 16.95
C SER A 250 10.48 19.07 16.81
N LEU A 251 11.66 19.48 17.26
CA LEU A 251 12.17 20.84 17.10
C LEU A 251 12.45 21.17 15.62
N GLU A 252 13.04 20.25 14.87
CA GLU A 252 13.28 20.40 13.43
C GLU A 252 11.95 20.56 12.65
N VAL A 253 10.96 19.72 12.94
CA VAL A 253 9.63 19.83 12.32
C VAL A 253 8.97 21.17 12.67
N SER A 254 9.04 21.60 13.93
CA SER A 254 8.52 22.90 14.35
C SER A 254 9.16 24.06 13.57
N ALA A 255 10.47 24.04 13.40
CA ALA A 255 11.21 25.07 12.66
C ALA A 255 10.91 25.08 11.15
N LEU A 256 10.51 23.93 10.58
CA LEU A 256 10.16 23.82 9.13
C LEU A 256 8.70 24.21 8.86
N CYS A 257 7.81 24.07 9.83
CA CYS A 257 6.38 24.31 9.67
C CYS A 257 5.92 25.70 10.15
N GLY A 258 6.72 26.38 10.97
CA GLY A 258 6.47 27.73 11.51
C GLY A 258 7.21 28.75 10.73
#